data_81d569cb63d9536fbd6e58cd2162b74c
#
_entry.id   81d569cb63d9536fbd6e58cd2162b74c
#
_cell.length_a   1.000
_cell.length_b   1.000
_cell.length_c   1.000
_cell.angle_alpha   90.00
_cell.angle_beta   90.00
_cell.angle_gamma   90.00
#
_symmetry.space_group_name_H-M   'P 1'
#
loop_
_entity.id
_entity.type
_entity.pdbx_description
1 polymer ?
#
loop_
_entity_poly.entity_id
_entity_poly.type
_entity_poly.pdbx_seq_one_letter_code
_entity_poly.pdbx_strand_id
1 'polypeptide(L)'
;MYYSEKLEEEILDLPDGLLARYLRLTDLMLKFGSNLGLPHTKPLESGLFELRVKGKEGIARVFFCTKIGKKIIMLHSFIKKSQKTPKKELQIAKSRMKEVIKNDSF
;
A
#
# COMPACT_ATOMS: atom_id res chain seq x y z
N MET A 1 -8.00 2.80 -5.05
CA MET A 1 -8.00 4.26 -4.91
C MET A 1 -6.71 4.72 -4.26
N TYR A 2 -6.34 5.98 -4.42
CA TYR A 2 -5.08 6.51 -3.90
C TYR A 2 -5.37 7.72 -3.02
N TYR A 3 -4.56 7.88 -1.99
CA TYR A 3 -4.64 9.04 -1.10
C TYR A 3 -4.54 10.36 -1.88
N SER A 4 -3.69 10.41 -2.91
CA SER A 4 -3.50 11.60 -3.74
C SER A 4 -3.01 11.23 -5.13
N GLU A 5 -3.13 12.16 -6.09
CA GLU A 5 -2.60 11.97 -7.44
C GLU A 5 -1.08 11.82 -7.40
N LYS A 6 -0.42 12.55 -6.51
CA LYS A 6 1.04 12.46 -6.37
C LYS A 6 1.46 11.05 -5.97
N LEU A 7 0.74 10.43 -5.05
CA LEU A 7 1.04 9.06 -4.62
C LEU A 7 0.84 8.09 -5.78
N GLU A 8 -0.24 8.25 -6.53
CA GLU A 8 -0.49 7.41 -7.70
C GLU A 8 0.65 7.52 -8.70
N GLU A 9 1.10 8.73 -8.99
CA GLU A 9 2.22 8.96 -9.89
C GLU A 9 3.50 8.31 -9.38
N GLU A 10 3.78 8.44 -8.09
CA GLU A 10 4.95 7.81 -7.47
C GLU A 10 4.93 6.29 -7.63
N ILE A 11 3.78 5.67 -7.41
CA ILE A 11 3.64 4.22 -7.56
C ILE A 11 3.77 3.80 -9.02
N LEU A 12 3.12 4.53 -9.92
CA LEU A 12 3.18 4.22 -11.35
C LEU A 12 4.58 4.46 -11.94
N ASP A 13 5.41 5.21 -11.22
CA ASP A 13 6.80 5.48 -11.62
C ASP A 13 7.81 4.49 -11.04
N LEU A 14 7.34 3.44 -10.40
CA LEU A 14 8.22 2.37 -9.91
C LEU A 14 8.96 1.71 -11.08
N PRO A 15 10.15 1.14 -10.83
CA PRO A 15 10.84 0.36 -11.86
C PRO A 15 9.90 -0.69 -12.46
N ASP A 16 10.05 -0.93 -13.76
CA ASP A 16 9.11 -1.74 -14.54
C ASP A 16 8.76 -3.08 -13.91
N GLY A 17 9.73 -3.80 -13.39
CA GLY A 17 9.49 -5.09 -12.75
C GLY A 17 8.65 -4.99 -11.50
N LEU A 18 8.91 -3.96 -10.69
CA LEU A 18 8.14 -3.71 -9.48
C LEU A 18 6.72 -3.25 -9.82
N LEU A 19 6.59 -2.39 -10.82
CA LEU A 19 5.28 -1.92 -11.24
C LEU A 19 4.42 -3.08 -11.77
N ALA A 20 4.99 -3.93 -12.60
CA ALA A 20 4.27 -5.10 -13.12
C ALA A 20 3.78 -5.98 -11.97
N ARG A 21 4.63 -6.22 -10.97
CA ARG A 21 4.28 -7.01 -9.81
C ARG A 21 3.18 -6.34 -8.97
N TYR A 22 3.29 -5.03 -8.78
CA TYR A 22 2.28 -4.26 -8.06
C TYR A 22 0.90 -4.39 -8.72
N LEU A 23 0.86 -4.21 -10.04
CA LEU A 23 -0.40 -4.31 -10.78
C LEU A 23 -1.01 -5.70 -10.68
N ARG A 24 -0.17 -6.74 -10.74
CA ARG A 24 -0.64 -8.12 -10.59
C ARG A 24 -1.21 -8.38 -9.20
N LEU A 25 -0.52 -7.91 -8.15
CA LEU A 25 -0.97 -8.10 -6.77
C LEU A 25 -2.27 -7.35 -6.50
N THR A 26 -2.40 -6.11 -6.99
CA THR A 26 -3.65 -5.37 -6.81
C THR A 26 -4.80 -6.00 -7.56
N ASP A 27 -4.56 -6.59 -8.73
CA ASP A 27 -5.58 -7.34 -9.46
C ASP A 27 -6.05 -8.55 -8.63
N LEU A 28 -5.12 -9.27 -8.01
CA LEU A 28 -5.46 -10.39 -7.12
C LEU A 28 -6.27 -9.92 -5.91
N MET A 29 -5.93 -8.75 -5.36
CA MET A 29 -6.66 -8.18 -4.24
C MET A 29 -8.12 -7.87 -4.61
N LEU A 30 -8.35 -7.40 -5.83
CA LEU A 30 -9.69 -7.14 -6.31
C LEU A 30 -10.51 -8.42 -6.47
N LYS A 31 -9.84 -9.53 -6.84
CA LYS A 31 -10.51 -10.81 -7.07
C LYS A 31 -10.72 -11.62 -5.78
N PHE A 32 -9.76 -11.62 -4.90
CA PHE A 32 -9.73 -12.51 -3.73
C PHE A 32 -9.78 -11.80 -2.38
N GLY A 33 -9.89 -10.47 -2.38
CA GLY A 33 -9.93 -9.68 -1.16
C GLY A 33 -8.62 -8.98 -0.89
N SER A 34 -8.69 -7.93 -0.09
CA SER A 34 -7.57 -7.05 0.17
C SER A 34 -6.43 -7.71 0.96
N ASN A 35 -6.76 -8.67 1.81
CA ASN A 35 -5.72 -9.36 2.60
C ASN A 35 -5.38 -10.69 1.96
N LEU A 36 -4.38 -10.67 1.08
CA LEU A 36 -3.90 -11.88 0.40
C LEU A 36 -3.10 -12.79 1.33
N GLY A 37 -2.67 -12.26 2.48
CA GLY A 37 -1.84 -13.01 3.40
C GLY A 37 -0.36 -12.95 3.04
N LEU A 38 0.49 -13.42 3.94
CA LEU A 38 1.94 -13.48 3.72
C LEU A 38 2.25 -14.41 2.55
N PRO A 39 3.25 -14.09 1.76
CA PRO A 39 4.21 -12.99 1.89
C PRO A 39 3.76 -11.67 1.25
N HIS A 40 2.56 -11.59 0.69
CA HIS A 40 2.12 -10.45 -0.12
C HIS A 40 1.56 -9.31 0.70
N THR A 41 0.68 -9.61 1.65
CA THR A 41 0.08 -8.57 2.50
C THR A 41 0.25 -8.94 3.96
N LYS A 42 0.35 -7.89 4.81
CA LYS A 42 0.48 -8.06 6.24
C LYS A 42 -0.38 -7.03 6.94
N PRO A 43 -1.31 -7.46 7.81
CA PRO A 43 -2.05 -6.52 8.63
C PRO A 43 -1.11 -5.92 9.68
N LEU A 44 -1.19 -4.62 9.88
CA LEU A 44 -0.37 -3.91 10.86
C LEU A 44 -1.18 -3.59 12.11
N GLU A 45 -2.15 -2.66 11.99
CA GLU A 45 -3.02 -2.32 13.12
C GLU A 45 -4.25 -1.58 12.62
N SER A 46 -5.36 -1.76 13.32
CA SER A 46 -6.59 -0.95 13.12
C SER A 46 -7.01 -0.72 11.67
N GLY A 47 -6.89 -1.74 10.83
CA GLY A 47 -7.30 -1.64 9.43
C GLY A 47 -6.22 -1.13 8.49
N LEU A 48 -5.00 -0.93 8.97
CA LEU A 48 -3.85 -0.58 8.17
C LEU A 48 -3.11 -1.84 7.74
N PHE A 49 -2.78 -1.94 6.47
CA PHE A 49 -2.09 -3.10 5.87
C PHE A 49 -0.85 -2.66 5.12
N GLU A 50 0.07 -3.59 4.97
CA GLU A 50 1.27 -3.40 4.16
C GLU A 50 1.23 -4.38 2.98
N LEU A 51 1.38 -3.86 1.76
CA LEU A 51 1.55 -4.65 0.55
C LEU A 51 3.03 -4.72 0.23
N ARG A 52 3.56 -5.92 0.09
CA ARG A 52 4.97 -6.16 -0.24
C ARG A 52 5.10 -6.46 -1.73
N VAL A 53 5.83 -5.61 -2.43
CA VAL A 53 6.06 -5.78 -3.86
C VAL A 53 7.54 -6.10 -4.05
N LYS A 54 7.83 -7.38 -4.24
CA LYS A 54 9.21 -7.86 -4.33
C LYS A 54 9.59 -8.14 -5.78
N GLY A 55 10.74 -7.62 -6.20
CA GLY A 55 11.26 -7.83 -7.54
C GLY A 55 12.78 -7.76 -7.56
N LYS A 56 13.35 -7.88 -8.75
CA LYS A 56 14.81 -7.82 -8.91
C LYS A 56 15.37 -6.46 -8.52
N GLU A 57 14.57 -5.41 -8.71
CA GLU A 57 14.98 -4.03 -8.45
C GLU A 57 14.91 -3.66 -6.96
N GLY A 58 14.38 -4.54 -6.13
CA GLY A 58 14.26 -4.30 -4.70
C GLY A 58 12.92 -4.69 -4.15
N ILE A 59 12.55 -4.10 -3.01
CA ILE A 59 11.27 -4.37 -2.37
C ILE A 59 10.56 -3.04 -2.16
N ALA A 60 9.45 -2.84 -2.86
CA ALA A 60 8.57 -1.70 -2.63
C ALA A 60 7.53 -2.09 -1.59
N ARG A 61 7.18 -1.15 -0.75
CA ARG A 61 6.14 -1.32 0.26
C ARG A 61 5.05 -0.30 0.00
N VAL A 62 3.81 -0.75 0.02
CA VAL A 62 2.66 0.13 -0.15
C VAL A 62 1.73 -0.09 1.04
N PHE A 63 1.49 0.97 1.80
CA PHE A 63 0.53 0.91 2.91
C PHE A 63 -0.86 1.23 2.37
N PHE A 64 -1.85 0.48 2.81
CA PHE A 64 -3.23 0.70 2.39
C PHE A 64 -4.18 0.43 3.55
N CYS A 65 -5.40 0.92 3.43
CA CYS A 65 -6.46 0.64 4.39
C CYS A 65 -7.74 0.23 3.67
N THR A 66 -8.65 -0.40 4.44
CA THR A 66 -9.91 -0.91 3.91
C THR A 66 -11.11 -0.43 4.74
N LYS A 67 -10.93 0.66 5.48
CA LYS A 67 -11.92 1.10 6.46
C LYS A 67 -13.19 1.71 5.88
N ILE A 68 -13.14 2.17 4.62
CA ILE A 68 -14.31 2.80 4.00
C ILE A 68 -14.98 1.79 3.10
N GLY A 69 -15.98 1.08 3.66
CA GLY A 69 -16.69 0.04 2.93
C GLY A 69 -15.73 -1.06 2.50
N LYS A 70 -15.83 -1.49 1.24
CA LYS A 70 -14.92 -2.50 0.68
C LYS A 70 -13.82 -1.89 -0.15
N LYS A 71 -13.62 -0.59 -0.05
CA LYS A 71 -12.62 0.12 -0.87
C LYS A 71 -11.22 -0.08 -0.31
N ILE A 72 -10.27 -0.26 -1.22
CA ILE A 72 -8.86 -0.31 -0.88
C ILE A 72 -8.28 1.06 -1.21
N ILE A 73 -7.71 1.74 -0.21
CA ILE A 73 -7.14 3.06 -0.40
C ILE A 73 -5.65 2.99 -0.12
N MET A 74 -4.85 3.24 -1.17
CA MET A 74 -3.40 3.30 -1.03
C MET A 74 -3.02 4.61 -0.35
N LEU A 75 -2.21 4.52 0.71
CA LEU A 75 -1.89 5.64 1.58
C LEU A 75 -0.48 6.17 1.40
N HIS A 76 0.49 5.27 1.18
CA HIS A 76 1.89 5.66 1.12
C HIS A 76 2.70 4.54 0.49
N SER A 77 3.80 4.89 -0.18
CA SER A 77 4.70 3.90 -0.75
C SER A 77 6.15 4.33 -0.54
N PHE A 78 7.04 3.34 -0.45
CA PHE A 78 8.47 3.59 -0.39
C PHE A 78 9.22 2.32 -0.79
N ILE A 79 10.47 2.49 -1.22
CA ILE A 79 11.33 1.35 -1.54
C ILE A 79 12.16 1.04 -0.30
N LYS A 80 12.06 -0.19 0.16
CA LYS A 80 12.68 -0.60 1.42
C LYS A 80 14.10 -1.10 1.17
N LYS A 81 15.03 -0.59 1.97
CA LYS A 81 16.43 -1.02 1.91
C LYS A 81 16.84 -1.92 3.07
N SER A 82 15.97 -2.13 4.06
CA SER A 82 16.22 -2.95 5.22
C SER A 82 15.02 -3.81 5.57
N GLN A 83 15.19 -4.76 6.48
CA GLN A 83 14.12 -5.65 6.92
C GLN A 83 13.05 -4.92 7.73
N LYS A 84 13.43 -3.89 8.46
CA LYS A 84 12.50 -3.17 9.31
C LYS A 84 11.79 -2.07 8.55
N THR A 85 10.49 -1.89 8.84
CA THR A 85 9.72 -0.76 8.34
C THR A 85 10.15 0.48 9.12
N PRO A 86 10.66 1.52 8.45
CA PRO A 86 11.04 2.75 9.14
C PRO A 86 9.83 3.39 9.82
N LYS A 87 10.02 3.86 11.04
CA LYS A 87 8.94 4.51 11.80
C LYS A 87 8.36 5.71 11.06
N LYS A 88 9.21 6.47 10.38
CA LYS A 88 8.79 7.63 9.60
C LYS A 88 7.75 7.26 8.54
N GLU A 89 7.99 6.19 7.81
CA GLU A 89 7.10 5.74 6.75
C GLU A 89 5.77 5.27 7.33
N LEU A 90 5.82 4.56 8.43
CA LEU A 90 4.62 4.09 9.12
C LEU A 90 3.79 5.25 9.65
N GLN A 91 4.44 6.29 10.21
CA GLN A 91 3.76 7.48 10.71
C GLN A 91 3.01 8.22 9.61
N ILE A 92 3.63 8.34 8.44
CA ILE A 92 2.99 8.97 7.28
C ILE A 92 1.71 8.21 6.92
N ALA A 93 1.79 6.88 6.85
CA ALA A 93 0.63 6.04 6.52
C ALA A 93 -0.48 6.19 7.55
N LYS A 94 -0.15 6.17 8.83
CA LYS A 94 -1.13 6.33 9.92
C LYS A 94 -1.82 7.69 9.87
N SER A 95 -1.06 8.74 9.64
CA SER A 95 -1.59 10.09 9.55
C SER A 95 -2.57 10.22 8.39
N ARG A 96 -2.21 9.68 7.24
CA ARG A 96 -3.06 9.71 6.05
C ARG A 96 -4.32 8.86 6.23
N MET A 97 -4.20 7.72 6.92
CA MET A 97 -5.36 6.88 7.20
C MET A 97 -6.36 7.62 8.08
N LYS A 98 -5.91 8.32 9.11
CA LYS A 98 -6.78 9.11 9.98
C LYS A 98 -7.50 10.20 9.18
N GLU A 99 -6.78 10.87 8.29
CA GLU A 99 -7.34 11.91 7.44
C GLU A 99 -8.43 11.36 6.52
N VAL A 100 -8.16 10.22 5.87
CA VAL A 100 -9.10 9.59 4.97
C VAL A 100 -10.38 9.16 5.71
N ILE A 101 -10.22 8.56 6.88
CA ILE A 101 -11.35 8.10 7.68
C ILE A 101 -12.18 9.28 8.18
N LYS A 102 -11.52 10.34 8.63
CA LYS A 102 -12.19 11.54 9.13
C LYS A 102 -13.01 12.22 8.04
N ASN A 103 -12.46 12.32 6.83
CA ASN A 103 -13.11 13.02 5.74
C ASN A 103 -14.16 12.17 5.03
N ASP A 104 -14.02 10.83 5.06
CA ASP A 104 -14.95 9.88 4.45
C ASP A 104 -15.36 10.30 3.04
N SER A 105 -14.40 10.78 2.25
CA SER A 105 -14.65 11.34 0.92
C SER A 105 -14.16 10.46 -0.24
N PHE A 106 -13.82 9.23 0.06
CA PHE A 106 -13.28 8.30 -0.94
C PHE A 106 -14.28 7.23 -1.34
#